data_33638b7aa2d9f70694be2f14b2b42c00
#
_entry.id   33638b7aa2d9f70694be2f14b2b42c00
#
_cell.length_a   1.000
_cell.length_b   1.000
_cell.length_c   1.000
_cell.angle_alpha   90.00
_cell.angle_beta   90.00
_cell.angle_gamma   90.00
#
_symmetry.space_group_name_H-M   'P 1'
#
loop_
_entity.id
_entity.type
_entity.pdbx_description
1 polymer ?
#
loop_
_entity_poly.entity_id
_entity_poly.type
_entity_poly.pdbx_seq_one_letter_code
_entity_poly.pdbx_strand_id
1 'polypeptide(L)'
;MDMGYTGRFAPSPTGLLHAGSLVAALASWLDARAHGGQWRVRIEDVDTPRCVPGADQAILKQLNACGLTPDGPVLWQSQRIANYQDALDTLITRGWAYPCACSRKDIEAVQSQAVARHRAAVYPGTCRTGLQGKPARAWRLDVQAVQTALGLPALTHWTDRRLGPQQQNVSDEVGDFVLRRADGLWAYQLAVVVDDAAQGITHVVRGEDLVDNTARQIVLQRALDLPTPAYLHTPLVRGADGEKLSKQNGATALELNDPQTVLRALNAAASLLNLPDVSVNTPIPQALDQWTQLHRLRT
;
A
#
# COMPACT_ATOMS: atom_id res chain seq x y z
N MET A 1 -25.75 5.54 -6.43
CA MET A 1 -25.11 6.85 -6.16
C MET A 1 -23.69 6.72 -6.67
N ASP A 2 -23.33 7.57 -7.60
CA ASP A 2 -21.95 7.63 -8.08
C ASP A 2 -21.07 8.05 -6.89
N MET A 3 -20.33 7.11 -6.34
CA MET A 3 -19.37 7.41 -5.28
C MET A 3 -18.21 8.15 -5.95
N GLY A 4 -18.18 9.47 -5.83
CA GLY A 4 -17.16 10.30 -6.44
C GLY A 4 -15.74 9.78 -6.18
N TYR A 5 -14.79 10.18 -7.00
CA TYR A 5 -13.40 9.75 -6.87
C TYR A 5 -12.82 10.16 -5.50
N THR A 6 -12.30 9.21 -4.75
CA THR A 6 -11.49 9.45 -3.54
C THR A 6 -10.21 8.63 -3.64
N GLY A 7 -9.09 9.33 -3.82
CA GLY A 7 -7.75 8.76 -3.81
C GLY A 7 -7.02 9.00 -2.50
N ARG A 8 -5.83 8.38 -2.34
CA ARG A 8 -5.00 8.62 -1.15
C ARG A 8 -3.51 8.44 -1.43
N PHE A 9 -2.69 9.15 -0.65
CA PHE A 9 -1.29 8.86 -0.45
C PHE A 9 -1.07 8.35 0.98
N ALA A 10 -0.36 7.23 1.12
CA ALA A 10 -0.26 6.51 2.39
C ALA A 10 1.21 6.20 2.74
N PRO A 11 2.01 7.22 3.15
CA PRO A 11 3.41 7.02 3.48
C PRO A 11 3.62 6.43 4.87
N SER A 12 4.57 5.50 4.99
CA SER A 12 5.12 5.09 6.29
C SER A 12 6.17 6.10 6.75
N PRO A 13 6.13 6.58 8.00
CA PRO A 13 7.03 7.63 8.51
C PRO A 13 8.40 7.04 8.92
N THR A 14 9.06 6.33 8.00
CA THR A 14 10.38 5.73 8.19
C THR A 14 11.53 6.65 7.77
N GLY A 15 11.27 7.94 7.66
CA GLY A 15 12.16 9.03 7.21
C GLY A 15 11.47 9.92 6.20
N LEU A 16 12.20 10.89 5.66
CA LEU A 16 11.72 11.86 4.68
C LEU A 16 11.25 11.20 3.37
N LEU A 17 10.49 11.93 2.57
CA LEU A 17 10.15 11.51 1.20
C LEU A 17 11.43 11.34 0.36
N HIS A 18 11.42 10.33 -0.48
CA HIS A 18 12.43 10.11 -1.53
C HIS A 18 11.76 10.17 -2.91
N ALA A 19 12.53 10.12 -3.98
CA ALA A 19 12.01 10.23 -5.34
C ALA A 19 10.83 9.27 -5.62
N GLY A 20 10.92 8.00 -5.23
CA GLY A 20 9.84 7.03 -5.44
C GLY A 20 8.55 7.37 -4.69
N SER A 21 8.65 7.86 -3.45
CA SER A 21 7.48 8.31 -2.70
C SER A 21 6.85 9.58 -3.29
N LEU A 22 7.67 10.50 -3.83
CA LEU A 22 7.15 11.68 -4.51
C LEU A 22 6.41 11.34 -5.81
N VAL A 23 6.90 10.36 -6.59
CA VAL A 23 6.18 9.85 -7.78
C VAL A 23 4.80 9.33 -7.39
N ALA A 24 4.70 8.50 -6.36
CA ALA A 24 3.42 7.97 -5.91
C ALA A 24 2.48 9.07 -5.34
N ALA A 25 3.04 10.04 -4.60
CA ALA A 25 2.29 11.19 -4.09
C ALA A 25 1.74 12.05 -5.23
N LEU A 26 2.60 12.45 -6.17
CA LEU A 26 2.22 13.26 -7.33
C LEU A 26 1.18 12.53 -8.19
N ALA A 27 1.41 11.26 -8.53
CA ALA A 27 0.49 10.48 -9.34
C ALA A 27 -0.89 10.36 -8.69
N SER A 28 -0.96 10.02 -7.40
CA SER A 28 -2.23 9.88 -6.68
C SER A 28 -2.97 11.21 -6.55
N TRP A 29 -2.24 12.31 -6.39
CA TRP A 29 -2.81 13.65 -6.33
C TRP A 29 -3.36 14.09 -7.69
N LEU A 30 -2.56 13.95 -8.76
CA LEU A 30 -2.97 14.30 -10.12
C LEU A 30 -4.20 13.49 -10.56
N ASP A 31 -4.21 12.19 -10.25
CA ASP A 31 -5.32 11.31 -10.61
C ASP A 31 -6.62 11.76 -9.91
N ALA A 32 -6.54 12.12 -8.61
CA ALA A 32 -7.69 12.66 -7.89
C ALA A 32 -8.18 14.00 -8.49
N ARG A 33 -7.26 14.91 -8.80
CA ARG A 33 -7.60 16.23 -9.37
C ARG A 33 -8.17 16.12 -10.79
N ALA A 34 -7.61 15.24 -11.63
CA ALA A 34 -8.08 14.98 -12.99
C ALA A 34 -9.54 14.51 -13.02
N HIS A 35 -9.96 13.76 -12.01
CA HIS A 35 -11.35 13.27 -11.86
C HIS A 35 -12.25 14.20 -11.03
N GLY A 36 -11.76 15.39 -10.63
CA GLY A 36 -12.53 16.30 -9.77
C GLY A 36 -12.82 15.73 -8.37
N GLY A 37 -12.02 14.77 -7.95
CA GLY A 37 -12.20 14.01 -6.73
C GLY A 37 -11.44 14.56 -5.52
N GLN A 38 -11.50 13.81 -4.43
CA GLN A 38 -10.80 14.08 -3.19
C GLN A 38 -9.49 13.29 -3.08
N TRP A 39 -8.49 13.90 -2.46
CA TRP A 39 -7.22 13.27 -2.16
C TRP A 39 -6.95 13.29 -0.65
N ARG A 40 -6.73 12.11 -0.08
CA ARG A 40 -6.51 11.91 1.36
C ARG A 40 -5.04 11.61 1.64
N VAL A 41 -4.58 11.93 2.84
CA VAL A 41 -3.28 11.50 3.34
C VAL A 41 -3.49 10.66 4.59
N ARG A 42 -2.80 9.51 4.63
CA ARG A 42 -2.77 8.61 5.78
C ARG A 42 -1.33 8.26 6.13
N ILE A 43 -0.94 8.53 7.37
CA ILE A 43 0.36 8.13 7.90
C ILE A 43 0.27 6.67 8.37
N GLU A 44 1.07 5.79 7.74
CA GLU A 44 1.08 4.36 8.05
C GLU A 44 2.15 4.06 9.10
N ASP A 45 1.84 4.35 10.36
CA ASP A 45 2.72 4.31 11.53
C ASP A 45 2.45 3.12 12.48
N VAL A 46 1.75 2.07 12.03
CA VAL A 46 1.49 0.86 12.84
C VAL A 46 2.76 0.05 13.12
N ASP A 47 3.77 0.13 12.26
CA ASP A 47 5.06 -0.52 12.48
C ASP A 47 5.99 0.43 13.24
N THR A 48 5.65 0.67 14.50
CA THR A 48 6.30 1.65 15.37
C THR A 48 7.83 1.51 15.46
N PRO A 49 8.43 0.29 15.49
CA PRO A 49 9.89 0.16 15.53
C PRO A 49 10.62 0.72 14.30
N ARG A 50 9.94 0.84 13.16
CA ARG A 50 10.53 1.43 11.94
C ARG A 50 10.22 2.91 11.77
N CYS A 51 9.32 3.46 12.60
CA CYS A 51 8.98 4.87 12.54
C CYS A 51 10.11 5.74 13.12
N VAL A 52 10.44 6.81 12.39
CA VAL A 52 11.40 7.81 12.86
C VAL A 52 10.64 8.95 13.50
N PRO A 53 10.96 9.35 14.74
CA PRO A 53 10.27 10.44 15.42
C PRO A 53 10.29 11.72 14.58
N GLY A 54 9.11 12.35 14.41
CA GLY A 54 8.92 13.58 13.65
C GLY A 54 8.93 13.40 12.11
N ALA A 55 9.16 12.20 11.59
CA ALA A 55 9.15 11.96 10.15
C ALA A 55 7.76 12.16 9.52
N ASP A 56 6.69 11.88 10.26
CA ASP A 56 5.31 12.14 9.84
C ASP A 56 5.10 13.63 9.55
N GLN A 57 5.47 14.50 10.50
CA GLN A 57 5.35 15.94 10.34
C GLN A 57 6.27 16.49 9.23
N ALA A 58 7.47 15.91 9.09
CA ALA A 58 8.38 16.28 8.03
C ALA A 58 7.83 15.90 6.65
N ILE A 59 7.23 14.71 6.49
CA ILE A 59 6.54 14.28 5.26
C ILE A 59 5.40 15.26 4.92
N LEU A 60 4.56 15.64 5.90
CA LEU A 60 3.47 16.58 5.66
C LEU A 60 3.98 17.96 5.23
N LYS A 61 5.08 18.44 5.81
CA LYS A 61 5.75 19.67 5.36
C LYS A 61 6.27 19.56 3.94
N GLN A 62 6.89 18.43 3.58
CA GLN A 62 7.37 18.18 2.23
C GLN A 62 6.23 18.14 1.19
N LEU A 63 5.10 17.47 1.51
CA LEU A 63 3.91 17.47 0.67
C LEU A 63 3.37 18.89 0.46
N ASN A 64 3.26 19.66 1.54
CA ASN A 64 2.80 21.05 1.47
C ASN A 64 3.73 21.92 0.64
N ALA A 65 5.06 21.76 0.77
CA ALA A 65 6.04 22.46 -0.07
C ALA A 65 5.88 22.14 -1.55
N CYS A 66 5.47 20.90 -1.88
CA CYS A 66 5.14 20.48 -3.25
C CYS A 66 3.74 20.93 -3.72
N GLY A 67 2.96 21.62 -2.90
CA GLY A 67 1.58 22.00 -3.21
C GLY A 67 0.59 20.82 -3.17
N LEU A 68 1.00 19.67 -2.66
CA LEU A 68 0.18 18.47 -2.55
C LEU A 68 -0.57 18.47 -1.21
N THR A 69 -1.67 19.23 -1.14
CA THR A 69 -2.47 19.38 0.09
C THR A 69 -3.64 18.41 0.10
N PRO A 70 -3.90 17.72 1.25
CA PRO A 70 -5.03 16.82 1.39
C PRO A 70 -6.37 17.55 1.54
N ASP A 71 -7.44 16.92 1.07
CA ASP A 71 -8.82 17.39 1.19
C ASP A 71 -9.46 16.86 2.48
N GLY A 72 -8.96 17.26 3.61
CA GLY A 72 -9.49 16.89 4.92
C GLY A 72 -8.41 16.46 5.89
N PRO A 73 -8.79 15.95 7.06
CA PRO A 73 -7.84 15.61 8.10
C PRO A 73 -6.93 14.46 7.68
N VAL A 74 -5.67 14.56 8.06
CA VAL A 74 -4.71 13.44 7.95
C VAL A 74 -5.10 12.38 8.97
N LEU A 75 -4.99 11.11 8.58
CA LEU A 75 -5.25 9.98 9.45
C LEU A 75 -3.92 9.34 9.85
N TRP A 76 -3.79 8.95 11.13
CA TRP A 76 -2.67 8.13 11.65
C TRP A 76 -3.17 6.73 12.00
N GLN A 77 -2.53 5.70 11.48
CA GLN A 77 -2.92 4.31 11.73
C GLN A 77 -2.76 3.91 13.21
N SER A 78 -1.79 4.47 13.91
CA SER A 78 -1.60 4.25 15.35
C SER A 78 -2.81 4.64 16.21
N GLN A 79 -3.69 5.49 15.70
CA GLN A 79 -4.92 5.92 16.38
C GLN A 79 -6.12 5.00 16.09
N ARG A 80 -5.92 3.94 15.29
CA ARG A 80 -7.02 3.12 14.76
C ARG A 80 -7.00 1.66 15.20
N ILE A 81 -6.27 1.39 16.27
CA ILE A 81 -6.05 0.03 16.80
C ILE A 81 -7.36 -0.73 17.06
N ALA A 82 -8.38 -0.03 17.58
CA ALA A 82 -9.70 -0.63 17.82
C ALA A 82 -10.36 -1.12 16.52
N ASN A 83 -10.27 -0.35 15.44
CA ASN A 83 -10.85 -0.73 14.15
C ASN A 83 -10.19 -2.00 13.56
N TYR A 84 -8.89 -2.16 13.77
CA TYR A 84 -8.17 -3.36 13.33
C TYR A 84 -8.52 -4.58 14.18
N GLN A 85 -8.72 -4.36 15.50
CA GLN A 85 -9.18 -5.42 16.39
C GLN A 85 -10.59 -5.88 16.00
N ASP A 86 -11.53 -4.97 15.77
CA ASP A 86 -12.90 -5.28 15.34
C ASP A 86 -12.91 -6.08 14.01
N ALA A 87 -12.05 -5.70 13.06
CA ALA A 87 -11.91 -6.42 11.81
C ALA A 87 -11.35 -7.84 12.02
N LEU A 88 -10.34 -7.99 12.88
CA LEU A 88 -9.80 -9.30 13.23
C LEU A 88 -10.84 -10.16 13.94
N ASP A 89 -11.58 -9.62 14.89
CA ASP A 89 -12.62 -10.32 15.64
C ASP A 89 -13.77 -10.79 14.74
N THR A 90 -14.11 -9.96 13.73
CA THR A 90 -15.04 -10.33 12.66
C THR A 90 -14.56 -11.56 11.90
N LEU A 91 -13.29 -11.59 11.49
CA LEU A 91 -12.71 -12.72 10.78
C LEU A 91 -12.62 -13.98 11.66
N ILE A 92 -12.31 -13.83 12.95
CA ILE A 92 -12.29 -14.93 13.94
C ILE A 92 -13.70 -15.51 14.09
N THR A 93 -14.71 -14.67 14.27
CA THR A 93 -16.11 -15.08 14.43
C THR A 93 -16.63 -15.84 13.21
N ARG A 94 -16.17 -15.47 12.00
CA ARG A 94 -16.49 -16.17 10.75
C ARG A 94 -15.69 -17.48 10.57
N GLY A 95 -14.74 -17.78 11.45
CA GLY A 95 -13.84 -18.92 11.31
C GLY A 95 -12.80 -18.76 10.19
N TRP A 96 -12.52 -17.52 9.76
CA TRP A 96 -11.60 -17.20 8.66
C TRP A 96 -10.24 -16.66 9.13
N ALA A 97 -10.08 -16.44 10.41
CA ALA A 97 -8.78 -16.14 11.00
C ALA A 97 -8.47 -17.12 12.12
N TYR A 98 -7.23 -17.54 12.20
CA TYR A 98 -6.78 -18.49 13.21
C TYR A 98 -5.44 -18.08 13.84
N PRO A 99 -5.19 -18.51 15.10
CA PRO A 99 -3.92 -18.25 15.77
C PRO A 99 -2.80 -19.12 15.17
N CYS A 100 -1.59 -18.56 15.09
CA CYS A 100 -0.42 -19.25 14.55
C CYS A 100 0.73 -19.20 15.56
N ALA A 101 1.36 -20.35 15.80
CA ALA A 101 2.52 -20.50 16.69
C ALA A 101 3.86 -20.56 15.94
N CYS A 102 3.86 -20.64 14.60
CA CYS A 102 5.06 -20.81 13.79
C CYS A 102 5.98 -19.58 13.84
N SER A 103 7.27 -19.84 14.05
CA SER A 103 8.35 -18.89 13.81
C SER A 103 8.72 -18.85 12.32
N ARG A 104 9.55 -17.86 11.92
CA ARG A 104 10.11 -17.83 10.55
C ARG A 104 10.88 -19.10 10.22
N LYS A 105 11.68 -19.62 11.18
CA LYS A 105 12.44 -20.86 11.02
C LYS A 105 11.55 -22.08 10.79
N ASP A 106 10.40 -22.16 11.50
CA ASP A 106 9.45 -23.26 11.29
C ASP A 106 8.86 -23.22 9.88
N ILE A 107 8.57 -22.02 9.33
CA ILE A 107 8.04 -21.85 7.98
C ILE A 107 9.11 -22.21 6.93
N GLU A 108 10.34 -21.73 7.10
CA GLU A 108 11.47 -22.04 6.22
C GLU A 108 11.81 -23.52 6.21
N ALA A 109 11.77 -24.19 7.35
CA ALA A 109 12.05 -25.63 7.46
C ALA A 109 11.07 -26.50 6.67
N VAL A 110 9.78 -26.12 6.63
CA VAL A 110 8.78 -26.82 5.82
C VAL A 110 9.01 -26.59 4.33
N GLN A 111 9.52 -25.43 3.95
CA GLN A 111 9.75 -25.05 2.54
C GLN A 111 11.06 -25.56 1.97
N SER A 112 12.09 -25.75 2.78
CA SER A 112 13.36 -26.33 2.33
C SER A 112 13.22 -27.76 1.78
N GLN A 113 12.08 -28.41 2.06
CA GLN A 113 11.69 -29.70 1.50
C GLN A 113 10.92 -29.60 0.15
N ALA A 114 10.47 -28.41 -0.23
CA ALA A 114 9.67 -28.15 -1.44
C ALA A 114 10.12 -26.88 -2.17
N VAL A 115 11.05 -27.04 -3.12
CA VAL A 115 11.29 -26.17 -4.30
C VAL A 115 11.91 -24.76 -4.14
N ALA A 116 13.00 -24.58 -4.90
CA ALA A 116 13.53 -23.35 -5.52
C ALA A 116 13.70 -22.06 -4.71
N ARG A 117 14.92 -21.71 -4.52
CA ARG A 117 15.57 -20.63 -3.75
C ARG A 117 15.18 -19.17 -4.06
N HIS A 118 14.10 -18.90 -4.81
CA HIS A 118 13.79 -17.53 -5.29
C HIS A 118 12.33 -17.07 -5.14
N ARG A 119 11.44 -17.83 -4.50
CA ARG A 119 10.07 -17.37 -4.20
C ARG A 119 9.93 -17.07 -2.72
N ALA A 120 9.17 -15.99 -2.42
CA ALA A 120 8.78 -15.69 -1.04
C ALA A 120 8.12 -16.91 -0.39
N ALA A 121 8.45 -17.13 0.90
CA ALA A 121 7.99 -18.30 1.63
C ALA A 121 6.46 -18.34 1.76
N VAL A 122 5.80 -19.25 1.05
CA VAL A 122 4.36 -19.51 1.14
C VAL A 122 4.07 -20.25 2.45
N TYR A 123 3.21 -19.70 3.30
CA TYR A 123 2.85 -20.38 4.56
C TYR A 123 1.92 -21.57 4.29
N PRO A 124 2.28 -22.80 4.74
CA PRO A 124 1.58 -24.03 4.37
C PRO A 124 0.28 -24.32 5.18
N GLY A 125 -0.14 -23.40 6.06
CA GLY A 125 -1.35 -23.61 6.85
C GLY A 125 -1.16 -24.54 8.09
N THR A 126 0.06 -24.76 8.54
CA THR A 126 0.40 -25.72 9.64
C THR A 126 -0.46 -25.56 10.89
N CYS A 127 -0.88 -24.34 11.24
CA CYS A 127 -1.67 -24.09 12.45
C CYS A 127 -3.19 -24.01 12.22
N ARG A 128 -3.70 -24.29 11.01
CA ARG A 128 -5.15 -24.28 10.74
C ARG A 128 -5.90 -25.29 11.61
N THR A 129 -5.30 -26.45 11.86
CA THR A 129 -5.90 -27.53 12.66
C THR A 129 -5.58 -27.43 14.16
N GLY A 130 -4.92 -26.35 14.58
CA GLY A 130 -4.60 -26.10 15.99
C GLY A 130 -3.11 -25.92 16.28
N LEU A 131 -2.80 -25.45 17.49
CA LEU A 131 -1.47 -25.04 17.90
C LEU A 131 -0.61 -26.16 18.51
N GLN A 132 -1.18 -27.37 18.69
CA GLN A 132 -0.52 -28.53 19.30
C GLN A 132 0.13 -28.20 20.67
N GLY A 133 -0.58 -27.44 21.52
CA GLY A 133 -0.11 -27.01 22.82
C GLY A 133 0.86 -25.84 22.83
N LYS A 134 1.27 -25.30 21.68
CA LYS A 134 2.15 -24.12 21.60
C LYS A 134 1.34 -22.84 21.85
N PRO A 135 1.93 -21.80 22.47
CA PRO A 135 1.26 -20.50 22.61
C PRO A 135 1.07 -19.83 21.26
N ALA A 136 -0.07 -19.17 21.08
CA ALA A 136 -0.34 -18.32 19.91
C ALA A 136 0.65 -17.16 19.87
N ARG A 137 1.16 -16.85 18.67
CA ARG A 137 2.11 -15.74 18.44
C ARG A 137 1.57 -14.70 17.47
N ALA A 138 0.91 -15.15 16.42
CA ALA A 138 0.38 -14.30 15.35
C ALA A 138 -1.05 -14.73 15.00
N TRP A 139 -1.75 -13.92 14.24
CA TRP A 139 -3.02 -14.26 13.60
C TRP A 139 -2.86 -14.25 12.09
N ARG A 140 -3.46 -15.25 11.44
CA ARG A 140 -3.45 -15.38 9.98
C ARG A 140 -4.84 -15.49 9.41
N LEU A 141 -5.02 -15.01 8.18
CA LEU A 141 -6.21 -15.30 7.38
C LEU A 141 -6.09 -16.73 6.82
N ASP A 142 -7.15 -17.51 6.95
CA ASP A 142 -7.32 -18.76 6.21
C ASP A 142 -7.89 -18.44 4.82
N VAL A 143 -6.98 -18.29 3.85
CA VAL A 143 -7.35 -17.90 2.47
C VAL A 143 -8.28 -18.92 1.85
N GLN A 144 -8.04 -20.22 2.08
CA GLN A 144 -8.84 -21.30 1.51
C GLN A 144 -10.25 -21.33 2.10
N ALA A 145 -10.37 -21.13 3.42
CA ALA A 145 -11.68 -21.05 4.08
C ALA A 145 -12.51 -19.88 3.54
N VAL A 146 -11.91 -18.70 3.38
CA VAL A 146 -12.55 -17.52 2.78
C VAL A 146 -13.01 -17.81 1.35
N GLN A 147 -12.12 -18.34 0.50
CA GLN A 147 -12.45 -18.63 -0.90
C GLN A 147 -13.60 -19.65 -0.99
N THR A 148 -13.56 -20.71 -0.21
CA THR A 148 -14.61 -21.75 -0.18
C THR A 148 -15.94 -21.18 0.30
N ALA A 149 -15.95 -20.47 1.42
CA ALA A 149 -17.18 -19.96 2.03
C ALA A 149 -17.89 -18.90 1.15
N LEU A 150 -17.10 -18.08 0.41
CA LEU A 150 -17.63 -17.04 -0.46
C LEU A 150 -17.77 -17.47 -1.92
N GLY A 151 -17.44 -18.72 -2.26
CA GLY A 151 -17.47 -19.21 -3.65
C GLY A 151 -16.52 -18.43 -4.59
N LEU A 152 -15.39 -17.93 -4.06
CA LEU A 152 -14.43 -17.16 -4.86
C LEU A 152 -13.58 -18.12 -5.71
N PRO A 153 -13.21 -17.69 -6.94
CA PRO A 153 -12.31 -18.47 -7.77
C PRO A 153 -10.90 -18.55 -7.14
N ALA A 154 -10.15 -19.61 -7.46
CA ALA A 154 -8.76 -19.77 -7.02
C ALA A 154 -7.88 -18.62 -7.49
N LEU A 155 -8.09 -18.16 -8.73
CA LEU A 155 -7.42 -16.98 -9.28
C LEU A 155 -8.20 -15.72 -8.91
N THR A 156 -7.54 -14.82 -8.20
CA THR A 156 -8.04 -13.46 -7.97
C THR A 156 -7.66 -12.60 -9.17
N HIS A 157 -8.65 -12.10 -9.89
CA HIS A 157 -8.48 -11.23 -11.06
C HIS A 157 -8.76 -9.78 -10.70
N TRP A 158 -7.97 -8.86 -11.27
CA TRP A 158 -8.25 -7.41 -11.25
C TRP A 158 -7.69 -6.75 -12.52
N THR A 159 -8.15 -5.56 -12.80
CA THR A 159 -7.57 -4.74 -13.86
C THR A 159 -6.81 -3.59 -13.22
N ASP A 160 -5.51 -3.51 -13.48
CA ASP A 160 -4.71 -2.34 -13.15
C ASP A 160 -4.79 -1.33 -14.30
N ARG A 161 -5.04 -0.06 -13.97
CA ARG A 161 -5.25 0.97 -15.00
C ARG A 161 -4.02 1.26 -15.85
N ARG A 162 -2.79 0.91 -15.38
CA ARG A 162 -1.55 1.01 -16.15
C ARG A 162 -1.05 -0.32 -16.69
N LEU A 163 -1.10 -1.37 -15.87
CA LEU A 163 -0.52 -2.67 -16.19
C LEU A 163 -1.48 -3.59 -16.95
N GLY A 164 -2.78 -3.20 -17.06
CA GLY A 164 -3.81 -4.02 -17.68
C GLY A 164 -4.29 -5.18 -16.80
N PRO A 165 -4.84 -6.26 -17.38
CA PRO A 165 -5.35 -7.41 -16.66
C PRO A 165 -4.27 -8.08 -15.83
N GLN A 166 -4.57 -8.34 -14.55
CA GLN A 166 -3.70 -9.00 -13.58
C GLN A 166 -4.42 -10.17 -12.94
N GLN A 167 -3.67 -11.16 -12.50
CA GLN A 167 -4.21 -12.30 -11.77
C GLN A 167 -3.18 -12.88 -10.81
N GLN A 168 -3.64 -13.46 -9.71
CA GLN A 168 -2.80 -14.19 -8.76
C GLN A 168 -3.59 -15.29 -8.06
N ASN A 169 -2.98 -16.46 -7.89
CA ASN A 169 -3.50 -17.48 -6.98
C ASN A 169 -2.97 -17.23 -5.56
N VAL A 170 -3.79 -16.59 -4.74
CA VAL A 170 -3.36 -16.20 -3.38
C VAL A 170 -3.09 -17.42 -2.50
N SER A 171 -3.87 -18.50 -2.64
CA SER A 171 -3.65 -19.73 -1.86
C SER A 171 -2.30 -20.38 -2.16
N ASP A 172 -1.89 -20.43 -3.43
CA ASP A 172 -0.70 -21.16 -3.87
C ASP A 172 0.57 -20.30 -3.89
N GLU A 173 0.43 -19.00 -4.15
CA GLU A 173 1.56 -18.09 -4.32
C GLU A 173 1.89 -17.29 -3.06
N VAL A 174 0.92 -17.12 -2.17
CA VAL A 174 1.06 -16.36 -0.92
C VAL A 174 0.80 -17.24 0.32
N GLY A 175 -0.23 -18.08 0.24
CA GLY A 175 -0.75 -18.84 1.37
C GLY A 175 -1.47 -17.94 2.40
N ASP A 176 -1.63 -18.47 3.61
CA ASP A 176 -2.27 -17.72 4.69
C ASP A 176 -1.35 -16.61 5.21
N PHE A 177 -1.76 -15.40 5.00
CA PHE A 177 -0.94 -14.24 5.37
C PHE A 177 -1.31 -13.67 6.74
N VAL A 178 -0.34 -12.97 7.35
CA VAL A 178 -0.46 -12.42 8.70
C VAL A 178 -1.42 -11.23 8.72
N LEU A 179 -2.31 -11.22 9.72
CA LEU A 179 -3.21 -10.11 10.07
C LEU A 179 -2.71 -9.35 11.30
N ARG A 180 -2.20 -10.08 12.31
CA ARG A 180 -1.53 -9.52 13.49
C ARG A 180 -0.23 -10.28 13.72
N ARG A 181 0.86 -9.56 13.90
CA ARG A 181 2.23 -10.08 14.01
C ARG A 181 2.50 -10.67 15.40
N ALA A 182 3.57 -11.47 15.48
CA ALA A 182 3.99 -12.09 16.73
C ALA A 182 4.50 -11.10 17.80
N ASP A 183 4.92 -9.92 17.39
CA ASP A 183 5.30 -8.79 18.25
C ASP A 183 4.11 -7.92 18.67
N GLY A 184 2.88 -8.34 18.33
CA GLY A 184 1.63 -7.66 18.65
C GLY A 184 1.24 -6.54 17.70
N LEU A 185 2.10 -6.18 16.74
CA LEU A 185 1.81 -5.13 15.76
C LEU A 185 0.83 -5.61 14.69
N TRP A 186 0.06 -4.67 14.16
CA TRP A 186 -0.87 -4.94 13.05
C TRP A 186 -0.11 -5.12 11.74
N ALA A 187 -0.55 -6.07 10.94
CA ALA A 187 0.03 -6.27 9.63
C ALA A 187 -0.51 -5.23 8.63
N TYR A 188 0.37 -4.80 7.72
CA TYR A 188 0.05 -3.85 6.65
C TYR A 188 -1.23 -4.23 5.90
N GLN A 189 -1.42 -5.51 5.58
CA GLN A 189 -2.56 -5.98 4.79
C GLN A 189 -3.91 -5.67 5.47
N LEU A 190 -4.02 -5.90 6.78
CA LEU A 190 -5.24 -5.62 7.52
C LEU A 190 -5.46 -4.11 7.66
N ALA A 191 -4.43 -3.39 8.09
CA ALA A 191 -4.54 -1.97 8.37
C ALA A 191 -4.92 -1.17 7.12
N VAL A 192 -4.28 -1.41 5.96
CA VAL A 192 -4.57 -0.68 4.73
C VAL A 192 -5.98 -0.95 4.22
N VAL A 193 -6.45 -2.20 4.27
CA VAL A 193 -7.80 -2.58 3.79
C VAL A 193 -8.89 -1.94 4.65
N VAL A 194 -8.74 -2.00 5.96
CA VAL A 194 -9.70 -1.40 6.91
C VAL A 194 -9.75 0.13 6.74
N ASP A 195 -8.60 0.76 6.60
CA ASP A 195 -8.52 2.21 6.50
C ASP A 195 -8.94 2.75 5.13
N ASP A 196 -8.61 2.07 4.04
CA ASP A 196 -9.09 2.46 2.71
C ASP A 196 -10.63 2.43 2.68
N ALA A 197 -11.26 1.40 3.26
CA ALA A 197 -12.72 1.36 3.36
C ALA A 197 -13.28 2.47 4.27
N ALA A 198 -12.69 2.68 5.46
CA ALA A 198 -13.16 3.69 6.40
C ALA A 198 -13.02 5.12 5.87
N GLN A 199 -12.03 5.40 5.03
CA GLN A 199 -11.83 6.69 4.36
C GLN A 199 -12.64 6.82 3.05
N GLY A 200 -13.39 5.80 2.65
CA GLY A 200 -14.16 5.79 1.40
C GLY A 200 -13.26 5.85 0.17
N ILE A 201 -12.07 5.23 0.23
CA ILE A 201 -11.14 5.22 -0.91
C ILE A 201 -11.72 4.38 -2.04
N THR A 202 -11.89 5.01 -3.19
CA THR A 202 -12.37 4.38 -4.41
C THR A 202 -11.25 4.05 -5.39
N HIS A 203 -10.09 4.74 -5.27
CA HIS A 203 -8.96 4.58 -6.18
C HIS A 203 -7.64 4.53 -5.41
N VAL A 204 -6.88 3.48 -5.66
CA VAL A 204 -5.57 3.23 -5.07
C VAL A 204 -4.50 3.45 -6.13
N VAL A 205 -3.79 4.57 -6.04
CA VAL A 205 -2.59 4.84 -6.83
C VAL A 205 -1.36 4.67 -5.93
N ARG A 206 -0.42 3.78 -6.31
CA ARG A 206 0.76 3.45 -5.49
C ARG A 206 1.88 2.86 -6.33
N GLY A 207 3.07 2.69 -5.77
CA GLY A 207 4.22 2.11 -6.48
C GLY A 207 4.01 0.67 -6.93
N GLU A 208 4.58 0.31 -8.07
CA GLU A 208 4.50 -1.03 -8.70
C GLU A 208 5.06 -2.15 -7.81
N ASP A 209 5.94 -1.83 -6.88
CA ASP A 209 6.45 -2.79 -5.88
C ASP A 209 5.38 -3.35 -4.93
N LEU A 210 4.19 -2.77 -4.96
CA LEU A 210 3.04 -3.22 -4.18
C LEU A 210 2.00 -4.01 -5.01
N VAL A 211 2.26 -4.28 -6.29
CA VAL A 211 1.34 -5.06 -7.15
C VAL A 211 1.00 -6.41 -6.53
N ASP A 212 2.01 -7.13 -6.03
CA ASP A 212 1.85 -8.45 -5.42
C ASP A 212 1.01 -8.45 -4.14
N ASN A 213 0.72 -7.27 -3.58
CA ASN A 213 -0.17 -7.16 -2.42
C ASN A 213 -1.65 -7.06 -2.82
N THR A 214 -1.94 -6.75 -4.09
CA THR A 214 -3.30 -6.40 -4.54
C THR A 214 -4.27 -7.56 -4.38
N ALA A 215 -3.92 -8.75 -4.88
CA ALA A 215 -4.81 -9.91 -4.80
C ALA A 215 -5.16 -10.30 -3.35
N ARG A 216 -4.16 -10.30 -2.45
CA ARG A 216 -4.41 -10.62 -1.03
C ARG A 216 -5.27 -9.56 -0.33
N GLN A 217 -5.14 -8.29 -0.74
CA GLN A 217 -6.01 -7.21 -0.25
C GLN A 217 -7.43 -7.37 -0.77
N ILE A 218 -7.61 -7.76 -2.04
CA ILE A 218 -8.94 -8.07 -2.60
C ILE A 218 -9.60 -9.24 -1.86
N VAL A 219 -8.88 -10.33 -1.57
CA VAL A 219 -9.41 -11.43 -0.78
C VAL A 219 -9.84 -10.96 0.61
N LEU A 220 -9.03 -10.12 1.26
CA LEU A 220 -9.35 -9.58 2.59
C LEU A 220 -10.54 -8.60 2.55
N GLN A 221 -10.65 -7.77 1.52
CA GLN A 221 -11.82 -6.90 1.30
C GLN A 221 -13.10 -7.74 1.20
N ARG A 222 -13.08 -8.82 0.40
CA ARG A 222 -14.21 -9.75 0.30
C ARG A 222 -14.53 -10.44 1.62
N ALA A 223 -13.49 -10.86 2.37
CA ALA A 223 -13.66 -11.48 3.68
C ALA A 223 -14.28 -10.55 4.72
N LEU A 224 -14.10 -9.24 4.59
CA LEU A 224 -14.65 -8.22 5.48
C LEU A 224 -15.90 -7.53 4.93
N ASP A 225 -16.38 -7.95 3.74
CA ASP A 225 -17.50 -7.31 3.04
C ASP A 225 -17.26 -5.82 2.77
N LEU A 226 -16.04 -5.48 2.37
CA LEU A 226 -15.58 -4.13 2.07
C LEU A 226 -15.49 -3.90 0.54
N PRO A 227 -15.67 -2.66 0.07
CA PRO A 227 -15.54 -2.33 -1.34
C PRO A 227 -14.11 -2.57 -1.84
N THR A 228 -14.00 -3.01 -3.10
CA THR A 228 -12.71 -3.13 -3.79
C THR A 228 -12.47 -1.85 -4.60
N PRO A 229 -11.40 -1.09 -4.32
CA PRO A 229 -11.06 0.10 -5.10
C PRO A 229 -10.49 -0.25 -6.48
N ALA A 230 -10.52 0.70 -7.41
CA ALA A 230 -9.75 0.62 -8.64
C ALA A 230 -8.24 0.82 -8.34
N TYR A 231 -7.38 0.12 -9.07
CA TYR A 231 -5.92 0.15 -8.86
C TYR A 231 -5.19 0.77 -10.03
N LEU A 232 -4.16 1.56 -9.73
CA LEU A 232 -3.15 2.04 -10.66
C LEU A 232 -1.78 1.97 -9.99
N HIS A 233 -0.86 1.18 -10.54
CA HIS A 233 0.50 1.07 -10.03
C HIS A 233 1.46 1.93 -10.86
N THR A 234 2.16 2.87 -10.20
CA THR A 234 3.12 3.78 -10.85
C THR A 234 4.45 3.08 -11.11
N PRO A 235 5.21 3.53 -12.12
CA PRO A 235 6.56 3.03 -12.36
C PRO A 235 7.45 3.20 -11.12
N LEU A 236 8.44 2.29 -10.99
CA LEU A 236 9.47 2.40 -9.96
C LEU A 236 10.57 3.38 -10.39
N VAL A 237 11.04 4.17 -9.44
CA VAL A 237 12.29 4.90 -9.62
C VAL A 237 13.44 3.91 -9.49
N ARG A 238 14.30 3.85 -10.51
CA ARG A 238 15.46 2.96 -10.54
C ARG A 238 16.74 3.78 -10.46
N GLY A 239 17.76 3.25 -9.81
CA GLY A 239 19.11 3.78 -9.82
C GLY A 239 19.81 3.57 -11.15
N ALA A 240 21.02 4.11 -11.30
CA ALA A 240 21.87 3.91 -12.48
C ALA A 240 22.24 2.43 -12.71
N ASP A 241 22.19 1.62 -11.66
CA ASP A 241 22.39 0.16 -11.66
C ASP A 241 21.14 -0.63 -12.09
N GLY A 242 20.02 0.07 -12.36
CA GLY A 242 18.73 -0.55 -12.71
C GLY A 242 17.94 -1.07 -11.51
N GLU A 243 18.51 -1.07 -10.31
CA GLU A 243 17.84 -1.51 -9.10
C GLU A 243 16.82 -0.48 -8.60
N LYS A 244 15.78 -0.96 -7.91
CA LYS A 244 14.78 -0.08 -7.29
C LYS A 244 15.46 0.85 -6.29
N LEU A 245 15.27 2.16 -6.45
CA LEU A 245 15.64 3.13 -5.42
C LEU A 245 14.74 2.99 -4.19
N SER A 246 15.34 2.55 -3.09
CA SER A 246 14.70 2.44 -1.78
C SER A 246 15.59 3.08 -0.71
N LYS A 247 15.03 3.38 0.45
CA LYS A 247 15.80 3.90 1.60
C LYS A 247 16.97 2.98 1.98
N GLN A 248 16.85 1.68 1.72
CA GLN A 248 17.91 0.70 1.99
C GLN A 248 19.00 0.68 0.90
N ASN A 249 18.68 1.11 -0.33
CA ASN A 249 19.57 1.11 -1.49
C ASN A 249 20.01 2.54 -1.89
N GLY A 250 20.21 3.43 -0.91
CA GLY A 250 20.79 4.76 -1.16
C GLY A 250 19.82 5.81 -1.71
N ALA A 251 18.50 5.61 -1.64
CA ALA A 251 17.57 6.69 -1.97
C ALA A 251 17.80 7.88 -1.02
N THR A 252 18.30 8.96 -1.57
CA THR A 252 18.54 10.20 -0.84
C THR A 252 17.20 10.86 -0.49
N ALA A 253 17.10 11.40 0.73
CA ALA A 253 15.98 12.25 1.12
C ALA A 253 15.89 13.46 0.19
N LEU A 254 14.67 13.86 -0.17
CA LEU A 254 14.47 15.02 -1.02
C LEU A 254 14.72 16.30 -0.22
N GLU A 255 15.62 17.12 -0.73
CA GLU A 255 15.84 18.49 -0.24
C GLU A 255 14.85 19.42 -0.94
N LEU A 256 13.83 19.88 -0.22
CA LEU A 256 12.73 20.72 -0.72
C LEU A 256 12.77 22.08 0.01
N ASN A 257 13.94 22.73 -0.04
CA ASN A 257 14.25 23.92 0.77
C ASN A 257 13.81 25.24 0.11
N ASP A 258 13.62 25.23 -1.21
CA ASP A 258 13.22 26.40 -2.00
C ASP A 258 12.35 25.97 -3.19
N PRO A 259 11.57 26.89 -3.81
CA PRO A 259 10.68 26.58 -4.91
C PRO A 259 11.35 25.92 -6.12
N GLN A 260 12.62 26.22 -6.40
CA GLN A 260 13.32 25.67 -7.56
C GLN A 260 13.74 24.21 -7.31
N THR A 261 14.20 23.88 -6.09
CA THR A 261 14.51 22.49 -5.71
C THR A 261 13.23 21.63 -5.67
N VAL A 262 12.13 22.18 -5.18
CA VAL A 262 10.81 21.54 -5.22
C VAL A 262 10.41 21.24 -6.66
N LEU A 263 10.50 22.22 -7.54
CA LEU A 263 10.03 22.05 -8.92
C LEU A 263 10.94 21.09 -9.73
N ARG A 264 12.25 21.08 -9.45
CA ARG A 264 13.14 20.04 -10.01
C ARG A 264 12.73 18.63 -9.59
N ALA A 265 12.41 18.44 -8.31
CA ALA A 265 11.95 17.15 -7.80
C ALA A 265 10.59 16.74 -8.41
N LEU A 266 9.66 17.69 -8.55
CA LEU A 266 8.37 17.48 -9.19
C LEU A 266 8.51 17.17 -10.69
N ASN A 267 9.38 17.86 -11.43
CA ASN A 267 9.69 17.55 -12.83
C ASN A 267 10.24 16.14 -12.98
N ALA A 268 11.20 15.75 -12.14
CA ALA A 268 11.72 14.38 -12.16
C ALA A 268 10.64 13.32 -11.89
N ALA A 269 9.70 13.59 -10.98
CA ALA A 269 8.56 12.72 -10.73
C ALA A 269 7.57 12.72 -11.92
N ALA A 270 7.29 13.89 -12.50
CA ALA A 270 6.39 14.04 -13.64
C ALA A 270 6.92 13.32 -14.88
N SER A 271 8.23 13.40 -15.17
CA SER A 271 8.87 12.67 -16.28
C SER A 271 8.66 11.16 -16.19
N LEU A 272 8.75 10.58 -14.98
CA LEU A 272 8.47 9.15 -14.77
C LEU A 272 6.99 8.78 -14.99
N LEU A 273 6.10 9.75 -14.88
CA LEU A 273 4.69 9.63 -15.22
C LEU A 273 4.40 9.97 -16.69
N ASN A 274 5.44 10.12 -17.52
CA ASN A 274 5.39 10.54 -18.92
C ASN A 274 4.74 11.92 -19.12
N LEU A 275 4.82 12.81 -18.11
CA LEU A 275 4.38 14.19 -18.22
C LEU A 275 5.56 15.09 -18.65
N PRO A 276 5.33 16.17 -19.40
CA PRO A 276 6.40 17.05 -19.84
C PRO A 276 6.98 17.87 -18.67
N ASP A 277 8.26 18.19 -18.78
CA ASP A 277 8.89 19.12 -17.86
C ASP A 277 8.32 20.53 -18.01
N VAL A 278 8.24 21.24 -16.90
CA VAL A 278 7.95 22.67 -16.87
C VAL A 278 9.19 23.45 -16.44
N SER A 279 9.25 24.74 -16.82
CA SER A 279 10.36 25.62 -16.41
C SER A 279 10.50 25.67 -14.88
N VAL A 280 11.72 25.63 -14.37
CA VAL A 280 12.01 25.71 -12.92
C VAL A 280 11.59 27.06 -12.29
N ASN A 281 11.20 28.02 -13.10
CA ASN A 281 10.63 29.30 -12.66
C ASN A 281 9.09 29.32 -12.70
N THR A 282 8.44 28.23 -13.15
CA THR A 282 6.98 28.13 -13.14
C THR A 282 6.48 28.06 -11.70
N PRO A 283 5.46 28.82 -11.31
CA PRO A 283 4.84 28.66 -10.01
C PRO A 283 4.30 27.24 -9.81
N ILE A 284 4.55 26.64 -8.64
CA ILE A 284 4.15 25.24 -8.34
C ILE A 284 2.65 24.99 -8.64
N PRO A 285 1.70 25.86 -8.24
CA PRO A 285 0.30 25.66 -8.60
C PRO A 285 0.05 25.57 -10.10
N GLN A 286 0.70 26.42 -10.88
CA GLN A 286 0.58 26.41 -12.34
C GLN A 286 1.15 25.12 -12.96
N ALA A 287 2.26 24.61 -12.45
CA ALA A 287 2.85 23.36 -12.88
C ALA A 287 1.88 22.18 -12.60
N LEU A 288 1.33 22.13 -11.41
CA LEU A 288 0.35 21.11 -11.00
C LEU A 288 -0.93 21.17 -11.86
N ASP A 289 -1.44 22.35 -12.16
CA ASP A 289 -2.60 22.53 -13.04
C ASP A 289 -2.32 22.02 -14.45
N GLN A 290 -1.17 22.35 -15.03
CA GLN A 290 -0.76 21.86 -16.35
C GLN A 290 -0.69 20.34 -16.38
N TRP A 291 -0.05 19.72 -15.41
CA TRP A 291 0.06 18.26 -15.32
C TRP A 291 -1.31 17.58 -15.07
N THR A 292 -2.18 18.21 -14.28
CA THR A 292 -3.55 17.70 -14.05
C THR A 292 -4.35 17.65 -15.35
N GLN A 293 -4.30 18.72 -16.17
CA GLN A 293 -4.97 18.76 -17.47
C GLN A 293 -4.45 17.66 -18.41
N LEU A 294 -3.12 17.49 -18.49
CA LEU A 294 -2.50 16.46 -19.31
C LEU A 294 -2.79 15.04 -18.82
N HIS A 295 -2.85 14.84 -17.51
CA HIS A 295 -3.21 13.55 -16.93
C HIS A 295 -4.64 13.17 -17.26
N ARG A 296 -5.57 14.12 -17.17
CA ARG A 296 -7.00 13.94 -17.54
C ARG A 296 -7.22 13.46 -18.97
N LEU A 297 -6.34 13.86 -19.90
CA LEU A 297 -6.45 13.45 -21.31
C LEU A 297 -5.94 12.01 -21.56
N ARG A 298 -5.31 11.38 -20.56
CA ARG A 298 -4.67 10.04 -20.66
C ARG A 298 -5.40 8.96 -19.88
N THR A 299 -6.27 9.35 -18.97
CA THR A 299 -7.10 8.46 -18.13
C THR A 299 -8.53 8.43 -18.62
#